data_8570caf881b93371240cb23ef1312ab1
#
_entry.id   8570caf881b93371240cb23ef1312ab1
#
_cell.length_a   1.000
_cell.length_b   1.000
_cell.length_c   1.000
_cell.angle_alpha   90.00
_cell.angle_beta   90.00
_cell.angle_gamma   90.00
#
_symmetry.space_group_name_H-M   'P 1'
#
loop_
_entity.id
_entity.type
_entity.pdbx_description
1 polymer ?
#
loop_
_entity_poly.entity_id
_entity_poly.type
_entity_poly.pdbx_seq_one_letter_code
_entity_poly.pdbx_strand_id
1 'polypeptide(L)'
;MPEITSYTYAHRARLVKPFLSYDLSAFALSFLPAAGEEVVSPAPVRPGPDDRASRDDGYTYHHLRRDVFDMARAGGVDIESRYVVPSAHITLGRYLSHEDHGTPEARRAWVDKINQINAWLENEVWNNHGCGFIGEWIVGQERGLDARCGPLWYGMGRTICVGEGF
;
A
#
# COMPACT_ATOMS: atom_id res chain seq x y z
N MET A 1 -8.13 6.41 19.83
CA MET A 1 -7.89 6.77 18.41
C MET A 1 -6.43 7.14 18.12
N PRO A 2 -5.75 8.05 18.87
CA PRO A 2 -4.34 8.37 18.61
C PRO A 2 -3.43 7.15 18.63
N GLU A 3 -3.63 6.20 19.53
CA GLU A 3 -2.86 4.95 19.62
C GLU A 3 -2.94 4.12 18.33
N ILE A 4 -4.12 4.04 17.72
CA ILE A 4 -4.33 3.30 16.46
C ILE A 4 -3.67 4.05 15.30
N THR A 5 -3.89 5.37 15.19
CA THR A 5 -3.39 6.14 14.06
C THR A 5 -1.88 6.31 14.06
N SER A 6 -1.24 6.32 15.24
CA SER A 6 0.22 6.39 15.40
C SER A 6 0.88 5.01 15.61
N TYR A 7 0.13 3.92 15.45
CA TYR A 7 0.65 2.57 15.69
C TYR A 7 1.83 2.22 14.79
N THR A 8 1.84 2.72 13.56
CA THR A 8 2.92 2.53 12.59
C THR A 8 4.25 3.16 13.00
N TYR A 9 4.24 4.10 13.95
CA TYR A 9 5.46 4.73 14.46
C TYR A 9 6.44 3.70 15.05
N ALA A 10 5.91 2.72 15.80
CA ALA A 10 6.70 1.65 16.42
C ALA A 10 6.58 0.29 15.69
N HIS A 11 5.60 0.13 14.79
CA HIS A 11 5.29 -1.14 14.12
C HIS A 11 5.30 -0.93 12.60
N ARG A 12 6.50 -0.93 12.04
CA ARG A 12 6.73 -0.56 10.64
C ARG A 12 6.51 -1.76 9.72
N ALA A 13 5.64 -1.62 8.76
CA ALA A 13 5.40 -2.61 7.71
C ALA A 13 5.96 -2.09 6.39
N ARG A 14 6.95 -2.77 5.86
CA ARG A 14 7.63 -2.43 4.61
C ARG A 14 6.99 -3.18 3.45
N LEU A 15 6.71 -2.47 2.38
CA LEU A 15 6.12 -2.94 1.14
C LEU A 15 7.07 -2.67 -0.01
N VAL A 16 7.22 -3.66 -0.90
CA VAL A 16 8.20 -3.63 -1.99
C VAL A 16 7.58 -4.12 -3.30
N LYS A 17 8.35 -4.04 -4.37
CA LYS A 17 8.00 -4.61 -5.68
C LYS A 17 6.64 -4.14 -6.19
N PRO A 18 6.46 -2.81 -6.42
CA PRO A 18 5.24 -2.27 -6.99
C PRO A 18 4.93 -2.91 -8.35
N PHE A 19 3.68 -3.29 -8.56
CA PHE A 19 3.20 -3.83 -9.83
C PHE A 19 1.76 -3.39 -10.10
N LEU A 20 1.38 -3.28 -11.36
CA LEU A 20 0.00 -3.04 -11.73
C LEU A 20 -0.82 -4.33 -11.62
N SER A 21 -1.86 -4.28 -10.82
CA SER A 21 -2.93 -5.26 -10.75
C SER A 21 -4.22 -4.69 -11.32
N TYR A 22 -5.08 -5.54 -11.85
CA TYR A 22 -6.35 -5.12 -12.44
C TYR A 22 -7.41 -6.23 -12.30
N ASP A 23 -8.65 -5.80 -12.31
CA ASP A 23 -9.83 -6.66 -12.43
C ASP A 23 -10.83 -6.04 -13.42
N LEU A 24 -12.09 -6.47 -13.39
CA LEU A 24 -13.14 -5.94 -14.27
C LEU A 24 -13.65 -4.55 -13.86
N SER A 25 -13.25 -4.04 -12.71
CA SER A 25 -13.77 -2.80 -12.13
C SER A 25 -12.73 -1.71 -12.03
N ALA A 26 -11.45 -2.08 -11.81
CA ALA A 26 -10.41 -1.14 -11.46
C ALA A 26 -9.02 -1.64 -11.85
N PHE A 27 -8.07 -0.74 -11.82
CA PHE A 27 -6.64 -1.06 -11.81
C PHE A 27 -5.95 -0.30 -10.67
N ALA A 28 -4.92 -0.91 -10.11
CA ALA A 28 -4.25 -0.45 -8.92
C ALA A 28 -2.73 -0.70 -9.00
N LEU A 29 -1.96 0.14 -8.32
CA LEU A 29 -0.57 -0.14 -7.98
C LEU A 29 -0.57 -0.96 -6.69
N SER A 30 -0.18 -2.21 -6.80
CA SER A 30 -0.12 -3.17 -5.70
C SER A 30 1.31 -3.42 -5.27
N PHE A 31 1.50 -3.82 -4.02
CA PHE A 31 2.80 -4.07 -3.41
C PHE A 31 2.81 -5.42 -2.73
N LEU A 32 3.99 -6.00 -2.60
CA LEU A 32 4.24 -7.19 -1.80
C LEU A 32 4.80 -6.81 -0.42
N PRO A 33 4.46 -7.53 0.66
CA PRO A 33 5.18 -7.40 1.90
C PRO A 33 6.66 -7.75 1.68
N ALA A 34 7.56 -6.94 2.25
CA ALA A 34 8.98 -7.23 2.17
C ALA A 34 9.34 -8.53 2.90
N ALA A 35 10.37 -9.21 2.42
CA ALA A 35 10.86 -10.48 2.92
C ALA A 35 12.39 -10.54 2.95
N GLY A 36 13.02 -9.46 3.39
CA GLY A 36 14.47 -9.34 3.50
C GLY A 36 15.15 -8.75 2.25
N GLU A 37 14.38 -8.14 1.33
CA GLU A 37 14.96 -7.39 0.22
C GLU A 37 15.78 -6.21 0.74
N GLU A 38 16.86 -5.87 0.01
CA GLU A 38 17.66 -4.70 0.32
C GLU A 38 16.82 -3.41 0.28
N VAL A 39 17.14 -2.48 1.19
CA VAL A 39 16.48 -1.18 1.21
C VAL A 39 16.98 -0.36 0.02
N VAL A 40 16.06 0.00 -0.86
CA VAL A 40 16.35 0.79 -2.07
C VAL A 40 16.12 2.29 -1.82
N SER A 41 15.33 2.63 -0.82
CA SER A 41 15.03 4.02 -0.49
C SER A 41 16.25 4.74 0.06
N PRO A 42 16.48 6.00 -0.32
CA PRO A 42 17.48 6.83 0.33
C PRO A 42 17.17 6.91 1.83
N ALA A 43 18.20 6.89 2.66
CA ALA A 43 18.06 6.98 4.10
C ALA A 43 17.15 8.17 4.47
N PRO A 44 16.20 8.00 5.41
CA PRO A 44 15.33 9.08 5.82
C PRO A 44 16.16 10.27 6.31
N VAL A 45 15.76 11.48 5.94
CA VAL A 45 16.46 12.75 6.26
C VAL A 45 16.55 13.00 7.78
N ARG A 46 15.78 12.27 8.57
CA ARG A 46 15.87 12.26 10.03
C ARG A 46 16.10 10.82 10.49
N PRO A 47 17.23 10.54 11.19
CA PRO A 47 17.37 9.26 11.86
C PRO A 47 16.28 9.18 12.93
N GLY A 48 15.29 8.32 12.72
CA GLY A 48 14.32 7.95 13.74
C GLY A 48 15.02 7.21 14.89
N PRO A 49 14.39 7.08 16.06
CA PRO A 49 15.02 6.52 17.24
C PRO A 49 15.50 5.08 17.14
N ASP A 50 15.28 4.38 16.03
CA ASP A 50 15.86 3.06 15.83
C ASP A 50 15.89 2.66 14.36
N ASP A 51 16.98 2.99 13.67
CA ASP A 51 17.26 2.55 12.28
C ASP A 51 17.32 1.00 12.15
N ARG A 52 17.41 0.26 13.26
CA ARG A 52 17.44 -1.19 13.28
C ARG A 52 16.05 -1.80 13.09
N ALA A 53 15.00 -1.15 13.58
CA ALA A 53 13.61 -1.62 13.43
C ALA A 53 13.11 -1.54 11.98
N SER A 54 13.73 -0.74 11.12
CA SER A 54 13.37 -0.62 9.70
C SER A 54 13.80 -1.81 8.84
N ARG A 55 14.60 -2.73 9.39
CA ARG A 55 15.12 -3.91 8.68
C ARG A 55 14.49 -5.23 9.11
N ASP A 56 13.60 -5.19 10.10
CA ASP A 56 12.89 -6.40 10.54
C ASP A 56 11.60 -6.59 9.72
N ASP A 57 11.74 -7.29 8.59
CA ASP A 57 10.59 -7.70 7.77
C ASP A 57 9.75 -8.83 8.40
N GLY A 58 10.07 -9.25 9.62
CA GLY A 58 9.25 -10.19 10.39
C GLY A 58 7.89 -9.60 10.75
N TYR A 59 7.80 -8.26 10.89
CA TYR A 59 6.53 -7.57 11.06
C TYR A 59 6.01 -7.08 9.70
N THR A 60 5.06 -7.82 9.15
CA THR A 60 4.54 -7.57 7.81
C THR A 60 3.26 -6.71 7.82
N TYR A 61 2.86 -6.24 6.65
CA TYR A 61 1.57 -5.58 6.43
C TYR A 61 0.37 -6.41 6.93
N HIS A 62 0.45 -7.73 6.91
CA HIS A 62 -0.61 -8.61 7.43
C HIS A 62 -0.71 -8.54 8.96
N HIS A 63 0.42 -8.44 9.66
CA HIS A 63 0.46 -8.22 11.10
C HIS A 63 -0.14 -6.86 11.43
N LEU A 64 0.25 -5.79 10.72
CA LEU A 64 -0.31 -4.45 10.92
C LEU A 64 -1.83 -4.43 10.76
N ARG A 65 -2.37 -5.07 9.72
CA ARG A 65 -3.82 -5.14 9.51
C ARG A 65 -4.54 -5.87 10.64
N ARG A 66 -4.00 -6.99 11.11
CA ARG A 66 -4.55 -7.75 12.23
C ARG A 66 -4.55 -6.90 13.49
N ASP A 67 -3.43 -6.29 13.83
CA ASP A 67 -3.26 -5.55 15.07
C ASP A 67 -4.16 -4.32 15.11
N VAL A 68 -4.26 -3.57 14.01
CA VAL A 68 -5.19 -2.42 13.90
C VAL A 68 -6.65 -2.87 14.03
N PHE A 69 -7.01 -4.02 13.45
CA PHE A 69 -8.35 -4.59 13.61
C PHE A 69 -8.64 -4.95 15.05
N ASP A 70 -7.71 -5.63 15.72
CA ASP A 70 -7.87 -6.07 17.12
C ASP A 70 -7.94 -4.85 18.07
N MET A 71 -7.12 -3.83 17.86
CA MET A 71 -7.17 -2.57 18.61
C MET A 71 -8.51 -1.85 18.44
N ALA A 72 -9.04 -1.79 17.22
CA ALA A 72 -10.33 -1.16 16.96
C ALA A 72 -11.47 -1.92 17.67
N ARG A 73 -11.46 -3.24 17.64
CA ARG A 73 -12.43 -4.07 18.37
C ARG A 73 -12.32 -3.91 19.88
N ALA A 74 -11.11 -3.91 20.41
CA ALA A 74 -10.86 -3.67 21.84
C ALA A 74 -11.36 -2.27 22.27
N GLY A 75 -11.30 -1.29 21.38
CA GLY A 75 -11.86 0.04 21.55
C GLY A 75 -13.40 0.13 21.41
N GLY A 76 -14.09 -0.98 21.23
CA GLY A 76 -15.55 -1.03 21.10
C GLY A 76 -16.09 -0.70 19.71
N VAL A 77 -15.23 -0.69 18.69
CA VAL A 77 -15.66 -0.50 17.30
C VAL A 77 -16.04 -1.85 16.71
N ASP A 78 -17.30 -2.01 16.34
CA ASP A 78 -17.77 -3.19 15.61
C ASP A 78 -17.43 -3.05 14.12
N ILE A 79 -16.55 -3.92 13.64
CA ILE A 79 -16.13 -3.93 12.24
C ILE A 79 -16.90 -5.03 11.51
N GLU A 80 -18.01 -4.68 10.91
CA GLU A 80 -18.89 -5.61 10.21
C GLU A 80 -18.31 -6.11 8.89
N SER A 81 -17.57 -5.25 8.19
CA SER A 81 -17.01 -5.56 6.87
C SER A 81 -15.51 -5.80 6.95
N ARG A 82 -15.07 -6.98 6.51
CA ARG A 82 -13.67 -7.28 6.26
C ARG A 82 -13.38 -7.18 4.78
N TYR A 83 -12.42 -6.34 4.43
CA TYR A 83 -11.84 -6.43 3.08
C TYR A 83 -11.03 -7.73 3.00
N VAL A 84 -11.60 -8.73 2.35
CA VAL A 84 -11.10 -10.12 2.40
C VAL A 84 -9.77 -10.29 1.66
N VAL A 85 -9.54 -9.51 0.60
CA VAL A 85 -8.28 -9.57 -0.16
C VAL A 85 -7.21 -8.78 0.58
N PRO A 86 -6.22 -9.44 1.19
CA PRO A 86 -5.20 -8.77 1.99
C PRO A 86 -4.10 -8.18 1.09
N SER A 87 -4.46 -7.28 0.20
CA SER A 87 -3.52 -6.59 -0.68
C SER A 87 -3.25 -5.17 -0.21
N ALA A 88 -1.97 -4.79 -0.22
CA ALA A 88 -1.57 -3.40 -0.11
C ALA A 88 -1.60 -2.80 -1.50
N HIS A 89 -2.47 -1.82 -1.73
CA HIS A 89 -2.62 -1.23 -3.06
C HIS A 89 -3.12 0.21 -3.02
N ILE A 90 -2.81 0.92 -4.08
CA ILE A 90 -3.33 2.26 -4.37
C ILE A 90 -4.17 2.13 -5.63
N THR A 91 -5.48 2.31 -5.52
CA THR A 91 -6.36 2.33 -6.69
C THR A 91 -6.03 3.54 -7.56
N LEU A 92 -5.61 3.30 -8.79
CA LEU A 92 -5.24 4.35 -9.75
C LEU A 92 -6.44 4.81 -10.56
N GLY A 93 -7.36 3.90 -10.87
CA GLY A 93 -8.55 4.23 -11.62
C GLY A 93 -9.61 3.14 -11.59
N ARG A 94 -10.83 3.52 -11.94
CA ARG A 94 -11.97 2.63 -12.12
C ARG A 94 -12.56 2.83 -13.50
N TYR A 95 -12.97 1.74 -14.12
CA TYR A 95 -13.64 1.81 -15.41
C TYR A 95 -15.05 2.40 -15.23
N LEU A 96 -15.37 3.41 -16.01
CA LEU A 96 -16.73 3.98 -16.07
C LEU A 96 -17.62 3.18 -17.00
N SER A 97 -17.03 2.63 -18.09
CA SER A 97 -17.68 1.74 -19.01
C SER A 97 -16.65 0.70 -19.52
N HIS A 98 -17.11 -0.28 -20.25
CA HIS A 98 -16.25 -1.28 -20.92
C HIS A 98 -16.18 -1.11 -22.43
N GLU A 99 -16.60 0.04 -22.95
CA GLU A 99 -16.67 0.31 -24.40
C GLU A 99 -15.28 0.27 -25.06
N ASP A 100 -14.28 0.91 -24.41
CA ASP A 100 -12.91 0.98 -24.95
C ASP A 100 -12.18 -0.36 -24.99
N HIS A 101 -12.65 -1.36 -24.25
CA HIS A 101 -12.09 -2.72 -24.21
C HIS A 101 -13.19 -3.79 -24.32
N GLY A 102 -14.23 -3.48 -25.09
CA GLY A 102 -15.37 -4.38 -25.31
C GLY A 102 -15.05 -5.60 -26.17
N THR A 103 -14.04 -5.52 -27.05
CA THR A 103 -13.65 -6.63 -27.91
C THR A 103 -12.50 -7.46 -27.30
N PRO A 104 -12.35 -8.75 -27.68
CA PRO A 104 -11.23 -9.58 -27.24
C PRO A 104 -9.86 -8.99 -27.62
N GLU A 105 -9.76 -8.31 -28.76
CA GLU A 105 -8.53 -7.68 -29.26
C GLU A 105 -8.16 -6.47 -28.40
N ALA A 106 -9.13 -5.61 -28.09
CA ALA A 106 -8.93 -4.45 -27.22
C ALA A 106 -8.53 -4.87 -25.79
N ARG A 107 -9.15 -5.93 -25.26
CA ARG A 107 -8.77 -6.50 -23.96
C ARG A 107 -7.35 -7.05 -23.96
N ARG A 108 -6.94 -7.76 -25.00
CA ARG A 108 -5.56 -8.24 -25.14
C ARG A 108 -4.59 -7.08 -25.17
N ALA A 109 -4.84 -6.06 -25.98
CA ALA A 109 -3.98 -4.88 -26.04
C ALA A 109 -3.86 -4.18 -24.68
N TRP A 110 -4.93 -4.09 -23.90
CA TRP A 110 -4.93 -3.58 -22.54
C TRP A 110 -4.05 -4.43 -21.60
N VAL A 111 -4.24 -5.75 -21.59
CA VAL A 111 -3.44 -6.68 -20.77
C VAL A 111 -1.98 -6.62 -21.18
N ASP A 112 -1.67 -6.60 -22.48
CA ASP A 112 -0.31 -6.50 -22.99
C ASP A 112 0.37 -5.19 -22.53
N LYS A 113 -0.39 -4.08 -22.49
CA LYS A 113 0.14 -2.81 -21.98
C LYS A 113 0.46 -2.89 -20.49
N ILE A 114 -0.40 -3.50 -19.67
CA ILE A 114 -0.13 -3.73 -18.25
C ILE A 114 1.10 -4.60 -18.05
N ASN A 115 1.22 -5.69 -18.81
CA ASN A 115 2.39 -6.57 -18.76
C ASN A 115 3.68 -5.86 -19.15
N GLN A 116 3.64 -4.96 -20.15
CA GLN A 116 4.78 -4.12 -20.52
C GLN A 116 5.19 -3.18 -19.38
N ILE A 117 4.22 -2.55 -18.70
CA ILE A 117 4.50 -1.70 -17.55
C ILE A 117 5.07 -2.52 -16.39
N ASN A 118 4.53 -3.69 -16.11
CA ASN A 118 5.04 -4.57 -15.06
C ASN A 118 6.47 -5.04 -15.36
N ALA A 119 6.78 -5.40 -16.61
CA ALA A 119 8.14 -5.74 -17.01
C ALA A 119 9.09 -4.54 -16.85
N TRP A 120 8.63 -3.32 -17.15
CA TRP A 120 9.41 -2.11 -16.92
C TRP A 120 9.65 -1.87 -15.42
N LEU A 121 8.61 -2.01 -14.56
CA LEU A 121 8.74 -1.90 -13.11
C LEU A 121 9.75 -2.91 -12.55
N GLU A 122 9.70 -4.14 -13.03
CA GLU A 122 10.63 -5.19 -12.62
C GLU A 122 12.08 -4.83 -12.98
N ASN A 123 12.32 -4.43 -14.21
CA ASN A 123 13.67 -4.16 -14.71
C ASN A 123 14.26 -2.86 -14.16
N GLU A 124 13.45 -1.79 -14.11
CA GLU A 124 13.94 -0.45 -13.82
C GLU A 124 13.74 -0.03 -12.35
N VAL A 125 12.82 -0.68 -11.63
CA VAL A 125 12.51 -0.31 -10.25
C VAL A 125 12.94 -1.39 -9.26
N TRP A 126 12.62 -2.67 -9.52
CA TRP A 126 12.97 -3.73 -8.57
C TRP A 126 14.44 -4.13 -8.66
N ASN A 127 14.97 -4.27 -9.87
CA ASN A 127 16.29 -4.83 -10.13
C ASN A 127 17.37 -3.76 -10.38
N ASN A 128 16.99 -2.50 -10.51
CA ASN A 128 17.91 -1.39 -10.78
C ASN A 128 18.11 -0.50 -9.56
N HIS A 129 19.03 -0.86 -8.69
CA HIS A 129 19.38 -0.08 -7.48
C HIS A 129 19.97 1.31 -7.76
N GLY A 130 20.33 1.61 -8.99
CA GLY A 130 20.81 2.93 -9.42
C GLY A 130 19.74 3.83 -9.99
N CYS A 131 18.49 3.37 -10.09
CA CYS A 131 17.42 4.17 -10.65
C CYS A 131 16.99 5.29 -9.69
N GLY A 132 16.45 6.37 -10.25
CA GLY A 132 15.89 7.48 -9.47
C GLY A 132 14.49 7.21 -8.89
N PHE A 133 13.96 5.98 -9.00
CA PHE A 133 12.63 5.60 -8.53
C PHE A 133 12.71 4.87 -7.20
N ILE A 134 11.73 5.13 -6.35
CA ILE A 134 11.56 4.44 -5.06
C ILE A 134 10.59 3.29 -5.26
N GLY A 135 11.09 2.06 -5.22
CA GLY A 135 10.32 0.81 -5.32
C GLY A 135 9.80 0.28 -4.00
N GLU A 136 9.79 1.10 -2.97
CA GLU A 136 9.47 0.74 -1.59
C GLU A 136 8.44 1.71 -1.01
N TRP A 137 7.56 1.19 -0.16
CA TRP A 137 6.63 1.98 0.62
C TRP A 137 6.61 1.49 2.06
N ILE A 138 7.04 2.31 3.00
CA ILE A 138 6.93 2.02 4.43
C ILE A 138 5.64 2.64 4.94
N VAL A 139 4.71 1.79 5.39
CA VAL A 139 3.38 2.24 5.79
C VAL A 139 3.46 3.19 6.99
N GLY A 140 2.93 4.38 6.83
CA GLY A 140 2.90 5.39 7.90
C GLY A 140 4.18 6.22 8.06
N GLN A 141 5.14 6.13 7.12
CA GLN A 141 6.43 6.82 7.21
C GLN A 141 6.30 8.35 7.24
N GLU A 142 5.54 8.93 6.33
CA GLU A 142 5.39 10.39 6.23
C GLU A 142 4.47 10.94 7.32
N ARG A 143 3.44 10.19 7.61
CA ARG A 143 2.44 10.42 8.67
C ARG A 143 1.77 9.09 8.96
N GLY A 144 1.31 8.87 10.17
CA GLY A 144 0.67 7.63 10.58
C GLY A 144 -0.61 7.30 9.78
N LEU A 145 -1.44 6.47 10.33
CA LEU A 145 -2.69 6.08 9.69
C LEU A 145 -3.72 7.22 9.74
N ASP A 146 -4.54 7.33 8.71
CA ASP A 146 -5.63 8.31 8.61
C ASP A 146 -6.95 7.65 9.01
N ALA A 147 -7.48 8.02 10.17
CA ALA A 147 -8.82 7.62 10.61
C ALA A 147 -9.87 8.52 9.97
N ARG A 148 -10.73 7.95 9.16
CA ARG A 148 -11.76 8.68 8.39
C ARG A 148 -13.17 8.20 8.73
N CYS A 149 -14.14 9.09 8.58
CA CYS A 149 -15.56 8.84 8.82
C CYS A 149 -16.41 9.35 7.66
N GLY A 150 -17.53 8.68 7.41
CA GLY A 150 -18.48 8.99 6.34
C GLY A 150 -18.29 8.11 5.11
N PRO A 151 -18.86 8.49 3.96
CA PRO A 151 -18.70 7.75 2.71
C PRO A 151 -17.21 7.71 2.30
N LEU A 152 -16.63 6.53 2.27
CA LEU A 152 -15.19 6.36 1.97
C LEU A 152 -14.88 6.10 0.49
N TRP A 153 -15.91 5.99 -0.34
CA TRP A 153 -15.79 5.75 -1.76
C TRP A 153 -15.00 6.87 -2.45
N TYR A 154 -14.07 6.50 -3.30
CA TYR A 154 -13.23 7.44 -4.07
C TYR A 154 -12.43 8.43 -3.22
N GLY A 155 -11.96 8.02 -2.05
CA GLY A 155 -11.18 8.88 -1.17
C GLY A 155 -11.99 9.97 -0.45
N MET A 156 -13.33 9.91 -0.52
CA MET A 156 -14.21 10.77 0.25
C MET A 156 -14.18 10.41 1.74
N GLY A 157 -14.96 11.10 2.52
CA GLY A 157 -14.97 10.96 3.97
C GLY A 157 -14.11 12.05 4.64
N ARG A 158 -14.48 12.37 5.87
CA ARG A 158 -13.78 13.37 6.67
C ARG A 158 -12.72 12.71 7.53
N THR A 159 -11.49 13.18 7.46
CA THR A 159 -10.45 12.79 8.42
C THR A 159 -10.84 13.21 9.82
N ILE A 160 -10.80 12.29 10.77
CA ILE A 160 -11.04 12.52 12.20
C ILE A 160 -9.72 12.70 12.93
N CYS A 161 -8.75 11.86 12.62
CA CYS A 161 -7.45 11.83 13.27
C CYS A 161 -6.42 11.29 12.29
N VAL A 162 -5.25 11.90 12.28
CA VAL A 162 -4.07 11.42 11.55
C VAL A 162 -2.99 11.11 12.59
N GLY A 163 -2.31 10.00 12.43
CA GLY A 163 -1.21 9.62 13.29
C GLY A 163 0.09 10.36 12.95
N GLU A 164 1.12 10.10 13.73
CA GLU A 164 2.46 10.64 13.53
C GLU A 164 3.27 9.71 12.61
N GLY A 165 4.02 10.31 11.68
CA GLY A 165 5.05 9.65 10.90
C GLY A 165 6.38 9.54 11.67
N PHE A 166 7.37 8.89 11.07
CA PHE A 166 8.68 8.65 11.70
C PHE A 166 9.82 8.96 10.73
#